data_cf9c27ffd8ab1889f06a78ccfbb2ba08
#
_entry.id   cf9c27ffd8ab1889f06a78ccfbb2ba08
#
_cell.length_a   1.000
_cell.length_b   1.000
_cell.length_c   1.000
_cell.angle_alpha   90.00
_cell.angle_beta   90.00
_cell.angle_gamma   90.00
#
_symmetry.space_group_name_H-M   'P 1'
#
loop_
_entity.id
_entity.type
_entity.pdbx_description
1 polymer ?
#
loop_
_entity_poly.entity_id
_entity_poly.type
_entity_poly.pdbx_seq_one_letter_code
_entity_poly.pdbx_strand_id
1 'polypeptide(L)'
;MVHAAITNQQLQRGYRYPFLGGVYETVLSWYILLPTTVALIFPHKGKFNVTAKGMTIDKKYVDWHIATPVLILMVLNLLGLAIGIYKTVTAADPQVSTLIINIAWIAYNLLVLGAAFAVAVEEIMEHPLPRVPLKAGAVVTTSDGTKHAVSVVEFSQTELVLDMKRLAAGESVVIEMTGNGHTDTFKATVAREAKGFTEFDLVFESVEDEIRFNRQTFAREGHWGDKFDSHVDDRFIAGFLRLVGFAAYGFKSLVEFLPGTAGRFVRYVVSFLPRMPKTSVGL
;
A
#
# COMPACT_ATOMS: atom_id res chain seq x y z
N MET A 1 22.78 13.78 3.05
CA MET A 1 21.53 13.01 3.00
C MET A 1 20.46 13.53 3.95
N VAL A 2 20.68 13.51 5.25
CA VAL A 2 19.72 14.01 6.27
C VAL A 2 19.30 15.46 5.98
N HIS A 3 20.26 16.35 5.71
CA HIS A 3 19.99 17.76 5.36
C HIS A 3 19.09 17.88 4.12
N ALA A 4 19.39 17.14 3.05
CA ALA A 4 18.58 17.17 1.83
C ALA A 4 17.14 16.64 2.07
N ALA A 5 16.98 15.61 2.89
CA ALA A 5 15.66 15.09 3.25
C ALA A 5 14.84 16.11 4.05
N ILE A 6 15.44 16.76 5.05
CA ILE A 6 14.79 17.81 5.86
C ILE A 6 14.43 19.03 5.00
N THR A 7 15.36 19.47 4.15
CA THR A 7 15.13 20.63 3.27
C THR A 7 14.00 20.34 2.28
N ASN A 8 13.98 19.15 1.66
CA ASN A 8 12.91 18.76 0.76
C ASN A 8 11.54 18.67 1.47
N GLN A 9 11.52 18.14 2.70
CA GLN A 9 10.30 18.09 3.50
C GLN A 9 9.75 19.49 3.79
N GLN A 10 10.62 20.43 4.19
CA GLN A 10 10.21 21.82 4.46
C GLN A 10 9.75 22.54 3.20
N LEU A 11 10.44 22.38 2.07
CA LEU A 11 10.09 23.02 0.80
C LEU A 11 8.77 22.47 0.23
N GLN A 12 8.51 21.20 0.41
CA GLN A 12 7.35 20.53 -0.15
C GLN A 12 6.17 20.41 0.84
N ARG A 13 6.27 21.06 2.00
CA ARG A 13 5.18 21.19 2.99
C ARG A 13 4.47 19.87 3.32
N GLY A 14 5.20 18.75 3.41
CA GLY A 14 4.63 17.45 3.76
C GLY A 14 3.96 16.67 2.60
N TYR A 15 4.01 17.17 1.37
CA TYR A 15 3.46 16.45 0.22
C TYR A 15 4.38 15.35 -0.35
N ARG A 16 5.61 15.24 0.14
CA ARG A 16 6.57 14.22 -0.31
C ARG A 16 7.13 13.43 0.86
N TYR A 17 7.14 12.12 0.71
CA TYR A 17 7.83 11.21 1.64
C TYR A 17 9.33 11.15 1.32
N PRO A 18 10.21 11.69 2.17
CA PRO A 18 11.63 11.89 1.82
C PRO A 18 12.38 10.57 1.55
N PHE A 19 12.05 9.49 2.27
CA PHE A 19 12.70 8.19 2.12
C PHE A 19 12.01 7.30 1.09
N LEU A 20 10.68 7.32 1.03
CA LEU A 20 9.93 6.49 0.09
C LEU A 20 10.12 6.94 -1.36
N GLY A 21 10.41 8.22 -1.60
CA GLY A 21 10.81 8.71 -2.91
C GLY A 21 12.02 7.96 -3.47
N GLY A 22 13.06 7.72 -2.64
CA GLY A 22 14.23 6.93 -3.04
C GLY A 22 13.92 5.46 -3.33
N VAL A 23 12.96 4.85 -2.63
CA VAL A 23 12.48 3.50 -2.94
C VAL A 23 11.79 3.48 -4.31
N TYR A 24 10.91 4.44 -4.57
CA TYR A 24 10.24 4.59 -5.85
C TYR A 24 11.22 4.79 -7.01
N GLU A 25 12.20 5.68 -6.84
CA GLU A 25 13.25 5.91 -7.82
C GLU A 25 14.09 4.65 -8.08
N THR A 26 14.38 3.87 -7.05
CA THR A 26 15.13 2.61 -7.17
C THR A 26 14.37 1.58 -7.99
N VAL A 27 13.07 1.42 -7.75
CA VAL A 27 12.21 0.48 -8.51
C VAL A 27 12.03 0.96 -9.94
N LEU A 28 11.68 2.23 -10.13
CA LEU A 28 11.37 2.79 -11.45
C LEU A 28 12.59 2.93 -12.35
N SER A 29 13.78 3.19 -11.81
CA SER A 29 14.99 3.43 -12.61
C SER A 29 15.30 2.28 -13.56
N TRP A 30 15.13 1.04 -13.12
CA TRP A 30 15.33 -0.13 -13.96
C TRP A 30 14.30 -0.23 -15.09
N TYR A 31 13.04 0.03 -14.78
CA TYR A 31 11.95 0.00 -15.76
C TYR A 31 12.08 1.08 -16.82
N ILE A 32 12.51 2.27 -16.39
CA ILE A 32 12.61 3.43 -17.28
C ILE A 32 13.89 3.39 -18.10
N LEU A 33 14.96 2.78 -17.60
CA LEU A 33 16.28 2.76 -18.24
C LEU A 33 16.21 2.23 -19.66
N LEU A 34 15.64 1.04 -19.85
CA LEU A 34 15.61 0.40 -21.16
C LEU A 34 14.69 1.13 -22.16
N PRO A 35 13.42 1.43 -21.84
CA PRO A 35 12.56 2.19 -22.75
C PRO A 35 13.12 3.58 -23.08
N THR A 36 13.71 4.27 -22.10
CA THR A 36 14.31 5.59 -22.32
C THR A 36 15.53 5.52 -23.24
N THR A 37 16.39 4.52 -23.04
CA THR A 37 17.54 4.29 -23.91
C THR A 37 17.12 3.96 -25.34
N VAL A 38 16.13 3.09 -25.48
CA VAL A 38 15.56 2.76 -26.80
C VAL A 38 14.92 3.97 -27.45
N ALA A 39 14.16 4.78 -26.71
CA ALA A 39 13.54 5.99 -27.23
C ALA A 39 14.59 7.07 -27.63
N LEU A 40 15.71 7.14 -26.90
CA LEU A 40 16.79 8.05 -27.21
C LEU A 40 17.52 7.66 -28.53
N ILE A 41 17.78 6.36 -28.73
CA ILE A 41 18.53 5.86 -29.89
C ILE A 41 17.59 5.65 -31.11
N PHE A 42 16.38 5.20 -30.88
CA PHE A 42 15.39 4.84 -31.89
C PHE A 42 14.00 5.43 -31.55
N PRO A 43 13.78 6.75 -31.69
CA PRO A 43 12.56 7.43 -31.24
C PRO A 43 11.27 6.89 -31.89
N HIS A 44 11.38 6.30 -33.10
CA HIS A 44 10.22 5.74 -33.82
C HIS A 44 9.89 4.27 -33.47
N LYS A 45 10.69 3.60 -32.63
CA LYS A 45 10.45 2.20 -32.23
C LYS A 45 9.61 2.05 -30.94
N GLY A 46 9.24 3.15 -30.32
CA GLY A 46 8.41 3.14 -29.11
C GLY A 46 7.04 2.49 -29.37
N LYS A 47 6.69 1.48 -28.56
CA LYS A 47 5.35 0.88 -28.54
C LYS A 47 4.69 1.22 -27.23
N PHE A 48 3.44 1.67 -27.32
CA PHE A 48 2.62 1.87 -26.12
C PHE A 48 1.99 0.54 -25.72
N ASN A 49 2.33 0.06 -24.54
CA ASN A 49 1.71 -1.13 -23.98
C ASN A 49 0.60 -0.70 -23.01
N VAL A 50 -0.60 -1.19 -23.24
CA VAL A 50 -1.73 -0.98 -22.32
C VAL A 50 -1.62 -1.99 -21.19
N THR A 51 -1.60 -1.51 -19.95
CA THR A 51 -1.66 -2.38 -18.77
C THR A 51 -3.06 -3.00 -18.65
N ALA A 52 -3.13 -4.29 -18.37
CA ALA A 52 -4.38 -4.97 -18.07
C ALA A 52 -5.00 -4.35 -16.80
N LYS A 53 -6.28 -4.00 -16.89
CA LYS A 53 -7.04 -3.45 -15.74
C LYS A 53 -8.04 -4.50 -15.26
N GLY A 54 -8.36 -4.46 -13.97
CA GLY A 54 -9.41 -5.32 -13.38
C GLY A 54 -8.95 -6.75 -13.06
N MET A 55 -7.65 -6.99 -12.94
CA MET A 55 -7.15 -8.28 -12.43
C MET A 55 -7.28 -8.31 -10.91
N THR A 56 -7.85 -9.40 -10.38
CA THR A 56 -7.87 -9.71 -8.95
C THR A 56 -6.66 -10.56 -8.58
N ILE A 57 -6.08 -10.30 -7.42
CA ILE A 57 -4.94 -11.06 -6.89
C ILE A 57 -5.46 -12.03 -5.84
N ASP A 58 -5.58 -13.31 -6.21
CA ASP A 58 -6.13 -14.37 -5.36
C ASP A 58 -5.08 -15.02 -4.46
N LYS A 59 -3.79 -14.85 -4.79
CA LYS A 59 -2.67 -15.45 -4.06
C LYS A 59 -1.52 -14.48 -3.94
N LYS A 60 -0.89 -14.46 -2.77
CA LYS A 60 0.37 -13.74 -2.58
C LYS A 60 1.45 -14.32 -3.48
N TYR A 61 2.11 -13.49 -4.28
CA TYR A 61 3.22 -13.88 -5.13
C TYR A 61 4.29 -12.78 -5.22
N VAL A 62 5.46 -13.13 -5.76
CA VAL A 62 6.53 -12.16 -6.04
C VAL A 62 6.57 -11.93 -7.55
N ASP A 63 6.51 -10.68 -7.96
CA ASP A 63 6.83 -10.31 -9.35
C ASP A 63 8.35 -10.35 -9.53
N TRP A 64 8.82 -11.45 -10.08
CA TRP A 64 10.25 -11.68 -10.34
C TRP A 64 10.86 -10.71 -11.36
N HIS A 65 10.04 -10.09 -12.19
CA HIS A 65 10.52 -9.08 -13.12
C HIS A 65 10.97 -7.81 -12.38
N ILE A 66 10.24 -7.42 -11.34
CA ILE A 66 10.61 -6.31 -10.45
C ILE A 66 11.69 -6.76 -9.45
N ALA A 67 11.57 -7.95 -8.91
CA ALA A 67 12.44 -8.44 -7.84
C ALA A 67 13.88 -8.71 -8.30
N THR A 68 14.08 -9.24 -9.51
CA THR A 68 15.41 -9.68 -9.98
C THR A 68 16.48 -8.58 -9.97
N PRO A 69 16.27 -7.38 -10.54
CA PRO A 69 17.29 -6.33 -10.48
C PRO A 69 17.58 -5.88 -9.04
N VAL A 70 16.57 -5.84 -8.18
CA VAL A 70 16.74 -5.51 -6.76
C VAL A 70 17.62 -6.54 -6.05
N LEU A 71 17.38 -7.83 -6.30
CA LEU A 71 18.20 -8.93 -5.74
C LEU A 71 19.65 -8.89 -6.23
N ILE A 72 19.87 -8.62 -7.51
CA ILE A 72 21.23 -8.45 -8.06
C ILE A 72 21.96 -7.34 -7.30
N LEU A 73 21.32 -6.18 -7.11
CA LEU A 73 21.90 -5.07 -6.37
C LEU A 73 22.15 -5.41 -4.90
N MET A 74 21.25 -6.16 -4.24
CA MET A 74 21.46 -6.65 -2.88
C MET A 74 22.71 -7.53 -2.79
N VAL A 75 22.86 -8.50 -3.70
CA VAL A 75 24.02 -9.41 -3.73
C VAL A 75 25.30 -8.62 -3.96
N LEU A 76 25.31 -7.66 -4.89
CA LEU A 76 26.49 -6.81 -5.14
C LEU A 76 26.87 -5.97 -3.92
N ASN A 77 25.89 -5.41 -3.18
CA ASN A 77 26.15 -4.70 -1.93
C ASN A 77 26.77 -5.60 -0.86
N LEU A 78 26.26 -6.82 -0.69
CA LEU A 78 26.80 -7.80 0.27
C LEU A 78 28.20 -8.28 -0.11
N LEU A 79 28.47 -8.50 -1.40
CA LEU A 79 29.82 -8.82 -1.89
C LEU A 79 30.78 -7.65 -1.67
N GLY A 80 30.34 -6.42 -1.95
CA GLY A 80 31.14 -5.23 -1.68
C GLY A 80 31.48 -5.07 -0.21
N LEU A 81 30.53 -5.37 0.70
CA LEU A 81 30.75 -5.40 2.15
C LEU A 81 31.82 -6.46 2.53
N ALA A 82 31.67 -7.68 2.04
CA ALA A 82 32.59 -8.77 2.34
C ALA A 82 34.02 -8.45 1.88
N ILE A 83 34.18 -7.92 0.65
CA ILE A 83 35.47 -7.50 0.12
C ILE A 83 36.04 -6.32 0.92
N GLY A 84 35.22 -5.37 1.33
CA GLY A 84 35.65 -4.24 2.14
C GLY A 84 36.18 -4.68 3.49
N ILE A 85 35.47 -5.55 4.18
CA ILE A 85 35.90 -6.14 5.47
C ILE A 85 37.21 -6.94 5.27
N TYR A 86 37.27 -7.82 4.28
CA TYR A 86 38.48 -8.60 3.98
C TYR A 86 39.70 -7.73 3.78
N LYS A 87 39.59 -6.69 2.93
CA LYS A 87 40.70 -5.75 2.66
C LYS A 87 41.13 -5.01 3.92
N THR A 88 40.22 -4.60 4.79
CA THR A 88 40.55 -3.88 6.01
C THR A 88 41.28 -4.77 7.03
N VAL A 89 40.92 -6.05 7.09
CA VAL A 89 41.58 -7.00 8.00
C VAL A 89 42.99 -7.40 7.51
N THR A 90 43.18 -7.47 6.18
CA THR A 90 44.42 -7.95 5.57
C THR A 90 45.41 -6.86 5.16
N ALA A 91 45.00 -5.60 5.13
CA ALA A 91 45.85 -4.49 4.74
C ALA A 91 46.88 -4.14 5.82
N ALA A 92 48.08 -3.76 5.40
CA ALA A 92 49.14 -3.27 6.31
C ALA A 92 48.79 -1.94 6.98
N ASP A 93 47.99 -1.10 6.27
CA ASP A 93 47.46 0.18 6.78
C ASP A 93 45.94 0.24 6.47
N PRO A 94 45.13 -0.25 7.37
CA PRO A 94 43.68 -0.34 7.14
C PRO A 94 43.02 1.05 7.21
N GLN A 95 42.37 1.44 6.13
CA GLN A 95 41.60 2.70 6.07
C GLN A 95 40.24 2.53 6.80
N VAL A 96 40.28 2.45 8.13
CA VAL A 96 39.11 2.16 8.98
C VAL A 96 38.00 3.20 8.80
N SER A 97 38.33 4.48 8.66
CA SER A 97 37.33 5.55 8.44
C SER A 97 36.55 5.36 7.14
N THR A 98 37.24 4.97 6.06
CA THR A 98 36.62 4.68 4.77
C THR A 98 35.71 3.46 4.86
N LEU A 99 36.12 2.42 5.60
CA LEU A 99 35.30 1.24 5.81
C LEU A 99 33.99 1.59 6.55
N ILE A 100 34.08 2.37 7.64
CA ILE A 100 32.90 2.78 8.41
C ILE A 100 31.88 3.52 7.54
N ILE A 101 32.35 4.46 6.73
CA ILE A 101 31.50 5.20 5.80
C ILE A 101 30.85 4.25 4.78
N ASN A 102 31.62 3.34 4.20
CA ASN A 102 31.10 2.36 3.24
C ASN A 102 30.08 1.42 3.88
N ILE A 103 30.30 0.94 5.10
CA ILE A 103 29.33 0.11 5.84
C ILE A 103 28.03 0.89 6.05
N ALA A 104 28.11 2.15 6.46
CA ALA A 104 26.92 2.99 6.66
C ALA A 104 26.11 3.17 5.36
N TRP A 105 26.79 3.39 4.22
CA TRP A 105 26.14 3.46 2.92
C TRP A 105 25.55 2.14 2.48
N ILE A 106 26.25 1.01 2.67
CA ILE A 106 25.72 -0.32 2.34
C ILE A 106 24.48 -0.63 3.19
N ALA A 107 24.53 -0.33 4.49
CA ALA A 107 23.37 -0.54 5.38
C ALA A 107 22.16 0.28 4.89
N TYR A 108 22.35 1.54 4.52
CA TYR A 108 21.28 2.35 3.96
C TYR A 108 20.78 1.82 2.62
N ASN A 109 21.68 1.43 1.70
CA ASN A 109 21.30 0.83 0.42
C ASN A 109 20.49 -0.46 0.62
N LEU A 110 20.90 -1.32 1.57
CA LEU A 110 20.16 -2.54 1.87
C LEU A 110 18.76 -2.25 2.44
N LEU A 111 18.59 -1.19 3.25
CA LEU A 111 17.26 -0.77 3.69
C LEU A 111 16.39 -0.33 2.51
N VAL A 112 16.92 0.49 1.61
CA VAL A 112 16.18 0.92 0.40
C VAL A 112 15.86 -0.26 -0.50
N LEU A 113 16.82 -1.17 -0.74
CA LEU A 113 16.61 -2.35 -1.56
C LEU A 113 15.64 -3.35 -0.92
N GLY A 114 15.68 -3.51 0.42
CA GLY A 114 14.68 -4.30 1.15
C GLY A 114 13.27 -3.76 0.96
N ALA A 115 13.09 -2.44 1.07
CA ALA A 115 11.82 -1.78 0.81
C ALA A 115 11.41 -1.87 -0.68
N ALA A 116 12.37 -1.77 -1.61
CA ALA A 116 12.13 -1.96 -3.04
C ALA A 116 11.69 -3.41 -3.37
N PHE A 117 12.27 -4.41 -2.68
CA PHE A 117 11.80 -5.79 -2.80
C PHE A 117 10.36 -5.95 -2.29
N ALA A 118 9.98 -5.23 -1.23
CA ALA A 118 8.61 -5.24 -0.73
C ALA A 118 7.59 -4.78 -1.79
N VAL A 119 7.97 -3.86 -2.68
CA VAL A 119 7.12 -3.42 -3.80
C VAL A 119 6.89 -4.54 -4.84
N ALA A 120 7.83 -5.49 -4.96
CA ALA A 120 7.69 -6.64 -5.85
C ALA A 120 6.77 -7.75 -5.29
N VAL A 121 6.32 -7.61 -4.05
CA VAL A 121 5.45 -8.60 -3.38
C VAL A 121 4.01 -8.17 -3.52
N GLU A 122 3.25 -8.93 -4.29
CA GLU A 122 1.81 -8.71 -4.45
C GLU A 122 1.04 -9.45 -3.35
N GLU A 123 0.24 -8.70 -2.62
CA GLU A 123 -0.64 -9.23 -1.57
C GLU A 123 -2.01 -9.58 -2.13
N ILE A 124 -2.71 -10.49 -1.44
CA ILE A 124 -4.09 -10.85 -1.78
C ILE A 124 -4.96 -9.60 -1.71
N MET A 125 -5.69 -9.33 -2.76
CA MET A 125 -6.69 -8.27 -2.78
C MET A 125 -7.96 -8.77 -2.08
N GLU A 126 -8.12 -8.42 -0.80
CA GLU A 126 -9.29 -8.81 0.00
C GLU A 126 -10.58 -8.19 -0.56
N HIS A 127 -10.48 -7.03 -1.20
CA HIS A 127 -11.59 -6.29 -1.81
C HIS A 127 -11.22 -5.90 -3.23
N PRO A 128 -11.91 -6.44 -4.25
CA PRO A 128 -11.64 -6.12 -5.66
C PRO A 128 -11.94 -4.66 -5.99
N LEU A 129 -12.83 -4.01 -5.21
CA LEU A 129 -13.21 -2.62 -5.39
C LEU A 129 -12.59 -1.75 -4.28
N PRO A 130 -11.97 -0.61 -4.62
CA PRO A 130 -11.41 0.29 -3.63
C PRO A 130 -12.51 0.85 -2.73
N ARG A 131 -12.27 0.83 -1.42
CA ARG A 131 -13.14 1.45 -0.43
C ARG A 131 -12.67 2.84 -0.08
N VAL A 132 -13.61 3.77 -0.01
CA VAL A 132 -13.37 5.17 0.28
C VAL A 132 -14.03 5.54 1.60
N PRO A 133 -13.33 6.15 2.57
CA PRO A 133 -13.94 6.61 3.81
C PRO A 133 -15.02 7.66 3.55
N LEU A 134 -16.17 7.55 4.21
CA LEU A 134 -17.26 8.50 4.11
C LEU A 134 -17.84 8.77 5.51
N LYS A 135 -17.88 10.04 5.90
CA LYS A 135 -18.57 10.48 7.11
C LYS A 135 -19.97 10.96 6.75
N ALA A 136 -20.95 10.07 6.80
CA ALA A 136 -22.35 10.37 6.52
C ALA A 136 -23.26 9.61 7.49
N GLY A 137 -24.40 10.18 7.82
CA GLY A 137 -25.46 9.46 8.52
C GLY A 137 -26.27 8.58 7.58
N ALA A 138 -26.71 7.43 8.09
CA ALA A 138 -27.65 6.55 7.42
C ALA A 138 -28.66 5.98 8.42
N VAL A 139 -29.80 5.52 7.93
CA VAL A 139 -30.81 4.80 8.73
C VAL A 139 -30.98 3.42 8.11
N VAL A 140 -30.68 2.38 8.88
CA VAL A 140 -30.89 0.99 8.48
C VAL A 140 -32.23 0.52 9.02
N THR A 141 -33.09 0.02 8.14
CA THR A 141 -34.34 -0.63 8.50
C THR A 141 -34.17 -2.13 8.30
N THR A 142 -34.23 -2.89 9.38
CA THR A 142 -34.10 -4.34 9.39
C THR A 142 -35.39 -5.02 8.94
N SER A 143 -35.37 -6.33 8.70
CA SER A 143 -36.51 -7.13 8.22
C SER A 143 -37.72 -7.11 9.18
N ASP A 144 -37.47 -6.89 10.49
CA ASP A 144 -38.50 -6.73 11.50
C ASP A 144 -39.13 -5.33 11.56
N GLY A 145 -38.67 -4.39 10.70
CA GLY A 145 -39.13 -3.01 10.67
C GLY A 145 -38.45 -2.08 11.65
N THR A 146 -37.46 -2.55 12.42
CA THR A 146 -36.72 -1.72 13.37
C THR A 146 -35.80 -0.77 12.63
N LYS A 147 -35.74 0.51 13.03
CA LYS A 147 -34.90 1.54 12.46
C LYS A 147 -33.70 1.84 13.35
N HIS A 148 -32.52 1.78 12.76
CA HIS A 148 -31.25 2.08 13.44
C HIS A 148 -30.56 3.26 12.77
N ALA A 149 -30.36 4.35 13.51
CA ALA A 149 -29.52 5.45 13.05
C ALA A 149 -28.05 5.08 13.22
N VAL A 150 -27.28 5.11 12.14
CA VAL A 150 -25.90 4.64 12.07
C VAL A 150 -25.03 5.62 11.28
N SER A 151 -23.71 5.48 11.40
CA SER A 151 -22.75 6.25 10.60
C SER A 151 -22.16 5.36 9.52
N VAL A 152 -22.04 5.93 8.31
CA VAL A 152 -21.26 5.32 7.22
C VAL A 152 -19.79 5.51 7.56
N VAL A 153 -19.00 4.46 7.40
CA VAL A 153 -17.55 4.47 7.65
C VAL A 153 -16.79 4.47 6.32
N GLU A 154 -17.16 3.57 5.43
CA GLU A 154 -16.54 3.40 4.12
C GLU A 154 -17.59 2.96 3.10
N PHE A 155 -17.32 3.20 1.82
CA PHE A 155 -18.11 2.70 0.72
C PHE A 155 -17.23 2.30 -0.47
N SER A 156 -17.75 1.43 -1.32
CA SER A 156 -17.22 1.12 -2.65
C SER A 156 -18.30 1.36 -3.70
N GLN A 157 -18.13 0.87 -4.91
CA GLN A 157 -19.17 0.96 -5.95
C GLN A 157 -20.42 0.15 -5.60
N THR A 158 -20.27 -0.97 -4.86
CA THR A 158 -21.36 -1.90 -4.56
C THR A 158 -21.48 -2.26 -3.09
N GLU A 159 -20.61 -1.72 -2.24
CA GLU A 159 -20.56 -2.08 -0.82
C GLU A 159 -20.66 -0.83 0.06
N LEU A 160 -21.22 -1.02 1.24
CA LEU A 160 -21.31 -0.01 2.28
C LEU A 160 -20.87 -0.60 3.62
N VAL A 161 -20.00 0.10 4.36
CA VAL A 161 -19.58 -0.29 5.70
C VAL A 161 -20.19 0.69 6.71
N LEU A 162 -20.96 0.17 7.65
CA LEU A 162 -21.66 0.96 8.65
C LEU A 162 -21.15 0.63 10.07
N ASP A 163 -21.13 1.65 10.93
CA ASP A 163 -20.89 1.49 12.36
C ASP A 163 -22.14 0.91 13.04
N MET A 164 -22.31 -0.40 12.87
CA MET A 164 -23.45 -1.16 13.36
C MET A 164 -22.99 -2.56 13.74
N LYS A 165 -23.62 -3.14 14.76
CA LYS A 165 -23.34 -4.49 15.25
C LYS A 165 -24.65 -5.32 15.26
N ARG A 166 -24.48 -6.65 15.25
CA ARG A 166 -25.55 -7.64 15.53
C ARG A 166 -26.60 -7.80 14.44
N LEU A 167 -26.19 -7.88 13.18
CA LEU A 167 -27.06 -8.39 12.13
C LEU A 167 -26.56 -9.75 11.65
N ALA A 168 -27.49 -10.63 11.29
CA ALA A 168 -27.16 -11.94 10.76
C ALA A 168 -26.65 -11.82 9.30
N ALA A 169 -25.59 -12.53 8.95
CA ALA A 169 -25.14 -12.59 7.57
C ALA A 169 -26.26 -13.12 6.66
N GLY A 170 -26.46 -12.48 5.52
CA GLY A 170 -27.54 -12.79 4.58
C GLY A 170 -28.88 -12.10 4.89
N GLU A 171 -28.99 -11.34 5.98
CA GLU A 171 -30.19 -10.56 6.27
C GLU A 171 -30.38 -9.42 5.26
N SER A 172 -31.59 -9.28 4.73
CA SER A 172 -31.96 -8.20 3.82
C SER A 172 -32.40 -6.97 4.60
N VAL A 173 -31.87 -5.83 4.28
CA VAL A 173 -32.16 -4.54 4.94
C VAL A 173 -32.40 -3.45 3.89
N VAL A 174 -32.99 -2.35 4.36
CA VAL A 174 -33.14 -1.13 3.57
C VAL A 174 -32.32 -0.03 4.23
N ILE A 175 -31.43 0.59 3.46
CA ILE A 175 -30.55 1.66 3.93
C ILE A 175 -31.03 2.98 3.33
N GLU A 176 -31.35 3.93 4.18
CA GLU A 176 -31.72 5.29 3.81
C GLU A 176 -30.55 6.24 4.05
N MET A 177 -30.17 7.01 3.05
CA MET A 177 -29.12 8.01 3.13
C MET A 177 -29.66 9.38 2.70
N THR A 178 -29.28 10.43 3.43
CA THR A 178 -29.66 11.81 3.12
C THR A 178 -28.43 12.64 2.83
N GLY A 179 -28.40 13.30 1.70
CA GLY A 179 -27.33 14.19 1.29
C GLY A 179 -27.69 14.97 0.03
N ASN A 180 -27.03 16.11 -0.21
CA ASN A 180 -27.27 16.98 -1.37
C ASN A 180 -28.75 17.38 -1.54
N GLY A 181 -29.48 17.54 -0.43
CA GLY A 181 -30.90 17.87 -0.46
C GLY A 181 -31.85 16.71 -0.86
N HIS A 182 -31.33 15.50 -1.02
CA HIS A 182 -32.11 14.32 -1.40
C HIS A 182 -32.00 13.22 -0.33
N THR A 183 -33.08 12.44 -0.20
CA THR A 183 -33.10 11.22 0.59
C THR A 183 -33.35 10.04 -0.34
N ASP A 184 -32.43 9.09 -0.35
CA ASP A 184 -32.46 7.93 -1.21
C ASP A 184 -32.43 6.66 -0.37
N THR A 185 -33.12 5.61 -0.83
CA THR A 185 -33.19 4.31 -0.18
C THR A 185 -32.57 3.24 -1.08
N PHE A 186 -31.81 2.34 -0.44
CA PHE A 186 -31.08 1.26 -1.13
C PHE A 186 -31.37 -0.06 -0.47
N LYS A 187 -31.65 -1.09 -1.27
CA LYS A 187 -31.73 -2.47 -0.80
C LYS A 187 -30.31 -3.01 -0.60
N ALA A 188 -30.08 -3.68 0.51
CA ALA A 188 -28.78 -4.25 0.82
C ALA A 188 -28.93 -5.60 1.54
N THR A 189 -27.89 -6.40 1.46
CA THR A 189 -27.77 -7.67 2.17
C THR A 189 -26.55 -7.61 3.09
N VAL A 190 -26.68 -8.10 4.31
CA VAL A 190 -25.56 -8.19 5.25
C VAL A 190 -24.54 -9.20 4.72
N ALA A 191 -23.34 -8.72 4.34
CA ALA A 191 -22.25 -9.57 3.87
C ALA A 191 -21.52 -10.21 5.05
N ARG A 192 -21.01 -9.39 5.97
CA ARG A 192 -20.30 -9.87 7.17
C ARG A 192 -20.23 -8.81 8.27
N GLU A 193 -19.97 -9.26 9.49
CA GLU A 193 -19.59 -8.40 10.61
C GLU A 193 -18.08 -8.56 10.87
N ALA A 194 -17.34 -7.46 10.98
CA ALA A 194 -15.93 -7.45 11.30
C ALA A 194 -15.57 -6.25 12.19
N LYS A 195 -14.88 -6.51 13.29
CA LYS A 195 -14.32 -5.48 14.20
C LYS A 195 -15.32 -4.43 14.72
N GLY A 196 -16.61 -4.80 14.78
CA GLY A 196 -17.68 -3.91 15.25
C GLY A 196 -18.34 -3.07 14.18
N PHE A 197 -18.01 -3.30 12.92
CA PHE A 197 -18.65 -2.73 11.74
C PHE A 197 -19.38 -3.83 10.98
N THR A 198 -20.44 -3.47 10.29
CA THR A 198 -21.16 -4.40 9.42
C THR A 198 -20.98 -3.96 7.96
N GLU A 199 -20.62 -4.92 7.13
CA GLU A 199 -20.48 -4.76 5.69
C GLU A 199 -21.76 -5.18 4.99
N PHE A 200 -22.22 -4.37 4.05
CA PHE A 200 -23.44 -4.58 3.29
C PHE A 200 -23.13 -4.59 1.80
N ASP A 201 -23.63 -5.60 1.11
CA ASP A 201 -23.66 -5.64 -0.34
C ASP A 201 -24.95 -4.96 -0.82
N LEU A 202 -24.80 -3.94 -1.65
CA LEU A 202 -25.94 -3.20 -2.22
C LEU A 202 -26.50 -3.95 -3.42
N VAL A 203 -27.82 -3.99 -3.50
CA VAL A 203 -28.55 -4.59 -4.62
C VAL A 203 -29.14 -3.48 -5.48
N PHE A 204 -28.53 -3.24 -6.63
CA PHE A 204 -29.05 -2.28 -7.61
C PHE A 204 -29.95 -3.02 -8.62
N GLU A 205 -31.19 -2.59 -8.73
CA GLU A 205 -32.15 -3.14 -9.68
C GLU A 205 -32.16 -2.39 -11.02
N SER A 206 -31.58 -1.18 -11.01
CA SER A 206 -31.50 -0.29 -12.17
C SER A 206 -30.26 0.58 -12.14
N VAL A 207 -29.90 1.14 -13.31
CA VAL A 207 -28.83 2.16 -13.42
C VAL A 207 -29.21 3.42 -12.60
N GLU A 208 -30.48 3.69 -12.44
CA GLU A 208 -30.97 4.81 -11.63
C GLU A 208 -30.59 4.65 -10.15
N ASP A 209 -30.55 3.42 -9.63
CA ASP A 209 -30.11 3.12 -8.25
C ASP A 209 -28.63 3.41 -8.09
N GLU A 210 -27.81 3.05 -9.08
CA GLU A 210 -26.37 3.38 -9.08
C GLU A 210 -26.16 4.89 -9.13
N ILE A 211 -26.90 5.61 -9.95
CA ILE A 211 -26.82 7.09 -10.04
C ILE A 211 -27.18 7.71 -8.69
N ARG A 212 -28.26 7.24 -8.05
CA ARG A 212 -28.67 7.73 -6.72
C ARG A 212 -27.62 7.43 -5.67
N PHE A 213 -27.04 6.22 -5.69
CA PHE A 213 -25.97 5.86 -4.77
C PHE A 213 -24.71 6.71 -4.97
N ASN A 214 -24.30 6.92 -6.21
CA ASN A 214 -23.17 7.81 -6.53
C ASN A 214 -23.42 9.26 -6.08
N ARG A 215 -24.64 9.76 -6.17
CA ARG A 215 -25.03 11.07 -5.64
C ARG A 215 -24.88 11.16 -4.13
N GLN A 216 -25.22 10.09 -3.39
CA GLN A 216 -25.10 10.05 -1.93
C GLN A 216 -23.68 9.79 -1.43
N THR A 217 -22.78 9.35 -2.29
CA THR A 217 -21.42 8.94 -1.97
C THR A 217 -20.36 9.76 -2.69
N PHE A 218 -19.96 9.37 -3.90
CA PHE A 218 -18.88 10.03 -4.67
C PHE A 218 -19.17 11.50 -4.99
N ALA A 219 -20.40 11.83 -5.33
CA ALA A 219 -20.81 13.17 -5.67
C ALA A 219 -21.35 13.98 -4.47
N ARG A 220 -21.16 13.48 -3.24
CA ARG A 220 -21.62 14.14 -2.02
C ARG A 220 -20.87 15.45 -1.82
N GLU A 221 -21.62 16.53 -1.65
CA GLU A 221 -21.07 17.85 -1.39
C GLU A 221 -20.20 17.88 -0.13
N GLY A 222 -19.04 18.55 -0.20
CA GLY A 222 -18.09 18.66 0.91
C GLY A 222 -17.25 17.42 1.17
N HIS A 223 -17.57 16.24 0.58
CA HIS A 223 -16.86 14.99 0.86
C HIS A 223 -15.37 15.04 0.52
N TRP A 224 -15.01 15.69 -0.57
CA TRP A 224 -13.64 15.75 -1.08
C TRP A 224 -12.82 16.91 -0.54
N GLY A 225 -13.47 17.98 -0.05
CA GLY A 225 -12.80 19.19 0.43
C GLY A 225 -11.77 18.91 1.52
N ASP A 226 -12.17 18.23 2.58
CA ASP A 226 -11.31 17.89 3.73
C ASP A 226 -10.13 16.96 3.37
N LYS A 227 -10.26 16.20 2.27
CA LYS A 227 -9.21 15.27 1.84
C LYS A 227 -8.09 15.95 1.08
N PHE A 228 -8.37 17.02 0.34
CA PHE A 228 -7.35 17.80 -0.35
C PHE A 228 -6.51 18.66 0.60
N ASP A 229 -7.07 19.01 1.76
CA ASP A 229 -6.37 19.76 2.80
C ASP A 229 -5.62 18.87 3.80
N SER A 230 -5.79 17.54 3.72
CA SER A 230 -5.09 16.60 4.59
C SER A 230 -3.59 16.57 4.25
N HIS A 231 -2.81 17.35 4.97
CA HIS A 231 -1.35 17.25 4.90
C HIS A 231 -0.91 15.92 5.52
N VAL A 232 -0.13 15.17 4.79
CA VAL A 232 0.52 13.98 5.34
C VAL A 232 1.54 14.46 6.36
N ASP A 233 1.32 14.17 7.66
CA ASP A 233 2.29 14.44 8.71
C ASP A 233 3.49 13.48 8.56
N ASP A 234 4.38 13.81 7.62
CA ASP A 234 5.59 13.06 7.35
C ASP A 234 6.77 13.63 8.16
N ARG A 235 6.79 13.32 9.44
CA ARG A 235 7.93 13.61 10.29
C ARG A 235 9.12 12.76 9.83
N PHE A 236 10.30 13.35 9.75
CA PHE A 236 11.55 12.69 9.34
C PHE A 236 11.76 11.33 10.01
N ILE A 237 11.59 11.26 11.35
CA ILE A 237 11.75 10.01 12.10
C ILE A 237 10.67 8.99 11.73
N ALA A 238 9.43 9.43 11.59
CA ALA A 238 8.32 8.55 11.19
C ALA A 238 8.53 7.99 9.78
N GLY A 239 8.99 8.83 8.84
CA GLY A 239 9.35 8.41 7.48
C GLY A 239 10.48 7.38 7.46
N PHE A 240 11.53 7.60 8.29
CA PHE A 240 12.62 6.63 8.42
C PHE A 240 12.15 5.29 9.03
N LEU A 241 11.34 5.33 10.08
CA LEU A 241 10.78 4.12 10.70
C LEU A 241 9.86 3.36 9.73
N ARG A 242 9.10 4.06 8.88
CA ARG A 242 8.34 3.44 7.79
C ARG A 242 9.25 2.74 6.79
N LEU A 243 10.34 3.38 6.37
CA LEU A 243 11.33 2.75 5.48
C LEU A 243 11.88 1.46 6.11
N VAL A 244 12.29 1.49 7.40
CA VAL A 244 12.77 0.31 8.13
C VAL A 244 11.69 -0.77 8.17
N GLY A 245 10.45 -0.40 8.41
CA GLY A 245 9.32 -1.30 8.40
C GLY A 245 9.11 -1.98 7.04
N PHE A 246 9.11 -1.22 5.94
CA PHE A 246 9.00 -1.79 4.58
C PHE A 246 10.20 -2.68 4.25
N ALA A 247 11.42 -2.30 4.64
CA ALA A 247 12.60 -3.13 4.45
C ALA A 247 12.48 -4.46 5.21
N ALA A 248 12.04 -4.43 6.47
CA ALA A 248 11.82 -5.64 7.26
C ALA A 248 10.76 -6.56 6.62
N TYR A 249 9.67 -5.98 6.10
CA TYR A 249 8.67 -6.73 5.35
C TYR A 249 9.24 -7.35 4.08
N GLY A 250 10.03 -6.60 3.31
CA GLY A 250 10.67 -7.10 2.09
C GLY A 250 11.65 -8.26 2.37
N PHE A 251 12.50 -8.13 3.39
CA PHE A 251 13.39 -9.22 3.80
C PHE A 251 12.63 -10.44 4.31
N LYS A 252 11.58 -10.24 5.09
CA LYS A 252 10.70 -11.32 5.53
C LYS A 252 10.09 -12.06 4.33
N SER A 253 9.54 -11.33 3.38
CA SER A 253 8.94 -11.90 2.18
C SER A 253 9.97 -12.61 1.31
N LEU A 254 11.18 -12.05 1.15
CA LEU A 254 12.29 -12.73 0.48
C LEU A 254 12.55 -14.11 1.07
N VAL A 255 12.60 -14.19 2.40
CA VAL A 255 12.80 -15.45 3.13
C VAL A 255 11.64 -16.42 2.96
N GLU A 256 10.39 -15.93 2.94
CA GLU A 256 9.19 -16.74 2.71
C GLU A 256 9.22 -17.43 1.34
N PHE A 257 9.79 -16.79 0.33
CA PHE A 257 9.89 -17.32 -1.03
C PHE A 257 11.20 -18.07 -1.33
N LEU A 258 12.14 -18.18 -0.36
CA LEU A 258 13.35 -18.97 -0.52
C LEU A 258 13.02 -20.47 -0.64
N PRO A 259 13.57 -21.18 -1.65
CA PRO A 259 13.36 -22.61 -1.81
C PRO A 259 14.15 -23.45 -0.78
N GLY A 260 13.68 -24.67 -0.52
CA GLY A 260 14.43 -25.70 0.20
C GLY A 260 14.30 -25.70 1.73
N THR A 261 15.16 -26.48 2.39
CA THR A 261 15.15 -26.67 3.84
C THR A 261 15.59 -25.44 4.61
N ALA A 262 16.56 -24.69 4.08
CA ALA A 262 16.99 -23.42 4.64
C ALA A 262 15.83 -22.42 4.69
N GLY A 263 15.05 -22.33 3.62
CA GLY A 263 13.85 -21.51 3.60
C GLY A 263 12.79 -21.93 4.63
N ARG A 264 12.63 -23.23 4.90
CA ARG A 264 11.70 -23.72 5.94
C ARG A 264 12.14 -23.31 7.34
N PHE A 265 13.41 -23.46 7.66
CA PHE A 265 13.96 -23.06 8.97
C PHE A 265 13.83 -21.54 9.18
N VAL A 266 14.23 -20.74 8.20
CA VAL A 266 14.16 -19.29 8.32
C VAL A 266 12.70 -18.82 8.38
N ARG A 267 11.77 -19.42 7.62
CA ARG A 267 10.32 -19.14 7.74
C ARG A 267 9.79 -19.41 9.15
N TYR A 268 10.24 -20.51 9.78
CA TYR A 268 9.89 -20.83 11.16
C TYR A 268 10.36 -19.71 12.11
N VAL A 269 11.62 -19.31 12.03
CA VAL A 269 12.18 -18.23 12.87
C VAL A 269 11.46 -16.90 12.62
N VAL A 270 11.21 -16.55 11.35
CA VAL A 270 10.56 -15.28 10.97
C VAL A 270 9.07 -15.23 11.37
N SER A 271 8.42 -16.39 11.54
CA SER A 271 7.02 -16.43 12.00
C SER A 271 6.79 -15.85 13.40
N PHE A 272 7.85 -15.78 14.20
CA PHE A 272 7.84 -15.16 15.54
C PHE A 272 7.97 -13.63 15.50
N LEU A 273 8.36 -13.04 14.35
CA LEU A 273 8.42 -11.60 14.24
C LEU A 273 7.00 -11.00 14.20
N PRO A 274 6.77 -9.86 14.86
CA PRO A 274 5.48 -9.22 14.84
C PRO A 274 5.05 -8.93 13.40
N ARG A 275 3.79 -9.25 13.08
CA ARG A 275 3.20 -8.88 11.80
C ARG A 275 3.15 -7.37 11.73
N MET A 276 3.49 -6.81 10.58
CA MET A 276 3.28 -5.38 10.37
C MET A 276 1.82 -5.03 10.66
N PRO A 277 1.57 -3.93 11.38
CA PRO A 277 0.22 -3.41 11.44
C PRO A 277 -0.22 -3.16 10.00
N LYS A 278 -1.41 -3.66 9.63
CA LYS A 278 -2.06 -3.29 8.37
C LYS A 278 -2.13 -1.76 8.40
N THR A 279 -1.28 -1.09 7.67
CA THR A 279 -1.46 0.33 7.43
C THR A 279 -2.73 0.43 6.63
N SER A 280 -3.83 0.80 7.29
CA SER A 280 -4.90 1.48 6.60
C SER A 280 -4.23 2.71 5.98
N VAL A 281 -3.87 2.62 4.73
CA VAL A 281 -3.54 3.78 3.93
C VAL A 281 -4.88 4.49 3.81
N GLY A 282 -5.16 5.36 4.78
CA GLY A 282 -6.16 6.38 4.60
C GLY A 282 -5.59 7.27 3.49
N LEU A 283 -6.08 7.07 2.29
CA LEU A 283 -5.99 8.03 1.21
C LEU A 283 -6.85 9.23 1.56
#